data_01ebcf8dc24385b1d0f0ebd753103c71
#
_entry.id   01ebcf8dc24385b1d0f0ebd753103c71
#
_cell.length_a   1.000
_cell.length_b   1.000
_cell.length_c   1.000
_cell.angle_alpha   90.00
_cell.angle_beta   90.00
_cell.angle_gamma   90.00
#
_symmetry.space_group_name_H-M   'P 1'
#
loop_
_entity.id
_entity.type
_entity.pdbx_description
1 polymer ?
#
loop_
_entity_poly.entity_id
_entity_poly.type
_entity_poly.pdbx_seq_one_letter_code
_entity_poly.pdbx_strand_id
1 'polypeptide(L)' 'MLDRDATNGPNGHETADSAAQYIATITHELAQIARRNGLDTLGYILDMAQLEADQVSKE' A
#
# COMPACT_ATOMS: atom_id res chain seq x y z
N MET A 1 -1.39 9.14 -19.17
CA MET A 1 -0.96 9.15 -19.01
C MET A 1 -0.43 9.28 -18.57
N LEU A 2 -0.39 9.17 -18.25
CA LEU A 2 0.21 9.22 -17.86
C LEU A 2 1.03 9.18 -17.52
N ASP A 3 1.28 9.15 -17.60
CA ASP A 3 2.24 9.08 -17.37
C ASP A 3 2.67 8.84 -16.60
N ARG A 4 2.63 8.32 -16.42
CA ARG A 4 3.19 8.02 -15.69
C ARG A 4 4.15 7.90 -15.40
N ASP A 5 4.55 7.71 -15.78
CA ASP A 5 5.63 7.64 -15.59
C ASP A 5 6.20 8.40 -15.02
N ALA A 6 5.85 8.77 -15.31
CA ALA A 6 6.60 9.56 -14.81
C ALA A 6 6.67 9.46 -13.55
N THR A 7 6.06 8.98 -13.34
CA THR A 7 6.09 8.91 -12.28
C THR A 7 6.98 8.46 -11.60
N ASN A 8 7.46 8.00 -11.93
CA ASN A 8 8.42 7.62 -11.30
C ASN A 8 9.11 8.45 -10.83
N GLY A 9 8.82 9.16 -11.15
CA GLY A 9 9.31 10.08 -10.64
C GLY A 9 10.49 10.04 -9.97
N PRO A 10 10.54 10.70 -8.94
CA PRO A 10 11.77 10.95 -8.36
C PRO A 10 12.49 9.69 -8.12
N ASN A 11 11.81 8.67 -8.12
CA ASN A 11 12.54 7.55 -7.90
C ASN A 11 12.42 6.74 -9.07
N GLY A 12 13.10 7.05 -10.07
CA GLY A 12 13.20 6.22 -11.19
C GLY A 12 13.69 4.85 -10.83
N HIS A 13 14.02 4.62 -9.59
CA HIS A 13 14.48 3.32 -9.15
C HIS A 13 13.45 2.56 -8.38
N GLU A 14 12.25 3.04 -8.37
CA GLU A 14 11.20 2.34 -7.66
C GLU A 14 10.95 1.00 -8.30
N THR A 15 10.83 -0.04 -7.49
CA THR A 15 10.53 -1.38 -7.95
C THR A 15 9.20 -1.81 -7.37
N ALA A 16 8.64 -2.89 -7.91
CA ALA A 16 7.40 -3.43 -7.35
C ALA A 16 7.60 -3.78 -5.88
N ASP A 17 8.80 -4.26 -5.56
CA ASP A 17 9.13 -4.63 -4.21
C ASP A 17 9.08 -3.44 -3.27
N SER A 18 9.75 -2.36 -3.61
CA SER A 18 9.76 -1.21 -2.73
C SER A 18 8.42 -0.51 -2.72
N ALA A 19 7.71 -0.50 -3.85
CA ALA A 19 6.37 0.05 -3.87
C ALA A 19 5.45 -0.74 -2.97
N ALA A 20 5.57 -2.07 -2.98
CA ALA A 20 4.73 -2.91 -2.14
C ALA A 20 5.01 -2.67 -0.67
N GLN A 21 6.28 -2.45 -0.31
CA GLN A 21 6.60 -2.15 1.08
C GLN A 21 5.97 -0.85 1.53
N TYR A 22 6.01 0.16 0.68
CA TYR A 22 5.39 1.43 1.00
C TYR A 22 3.89 1.27 1.13
N ILE A 23 3.27 0.56 0.20
CA ILE A 23 1.83 0.35 0.24
C ILE A 23 1.45 -0.41 1.51
N ALA A 24 2.24 -1.41 1.89
CA ALA A 24 1.93 -2.16 3.11
C ALA A 24 1.93 -1.24 4.33
N THR A 25 2.89 -0.33 4.41
CA THR A 25 2.96 0.59 5.53
C THR A 25 1.75 1.50 5.55
N ILE A 26 1.38 2.04 4.40
CA ILE A 26 0.27 2.99 4.34
C ILE A 26 -1.06 2.28 4.61
N THR A 27 -1.25 1.08 4.06
CA THR A 27 -2.50 0.37 4.31
C THR A 27 -2.63 -0.01 5.78
N HIS A 28 -1.52 -0.32 6.42
CA HIS A 28 -1.57 -0.61 7.85
C HIS A 28 -2.11 0.59 8.63
N GLU A 29 -1.60 1.77 8.32
CA GLU A 29 -2.04 2.96 9.03
C GLU A 29 -3.46 3.34 8.67
N LEU A 30 -3.82 3.17 7.41
CA LEU A 30 -5.20 3.45 7.01
C LEU A 30 -6.17 2.51 7.71
N ALA A 31 -5.78 1.25 7.89
CA ALA A 31 -6.64 0.30 8.59
C ALA A 31 -6.89 0.74 10.02
N GLN A 32 -5.87 1.30 10.66
CA GLN A 32 -6.05 1.78 12.02
C GLN A 32 -7.00 2.97 12.07
N ILE A 33 -6.87 3.87 11.10
CA ILE A 33 -7.77 5.00 11.04
C ILE A 33 -9.20 4.52 10.82
N ALA A 34 -9.37 3.54 9.94
CA ALA A 34 -10.71 3.01 9.67
C ALA A 34 -11.33 2.44 10.95
N ARG A 35 -10.56 1.68 11.69
CA ARG A 35 -11.09 1.07 12.91
C ARG A 35 -11.42 2.11 13.98
N ARG A 36 -10.60 3.14 14.09
CA ARG A 36 -10.88 4.17 15.08
C ARG A 36 -12.16 4.92 14.76
N ASN A 37 -12.61 4.85 13.52
CA ASN A 37 -13.82 5.53 13.09
C ASN A 37 -14.97 4.56 12.89
N GLY A 38 -14.86 3.35 13.38
CA GLY A 38 -15.94 2.39 13.30
C GLY A 38 -16.13 1.77 11.93
N LEU A 39 -15.17 1.94 11.04
CA LEU A 39 -15.25 1.42 9.68
C LEU A 39 -14.59 0.05 9.64
N ASP A 40 -15.21 -0.92 10.30
CA ASP A 40 -14.57 -2.21 10.52
C ASP A 40 -14.37 -2.99 9.25
N THR A 41 -15.36 -2.99 8.38
CA THR A 41 -15.25 -3.72 7.13
C THR A 41 -14.13 -3.12 6.27
N LEU A 42 -14.07 -1.79 6.23
CA LEU A 42 -13.00 -1.15 5.47
C LEU A 42 -11.64 -1.49 6.07
N GLY A 43 -11.56 -1.50 7.40
CA GLY A 43 -10.32 -1.88 8.07
C GLY A 43 -9.89 -3.28 7.69
N TYR A 44 -10.84 -4.19 7.62
CA TYR A 44 -10.53 -5.56 7.23
C TYR A 44 -9.99 -5.63 5.80
N ILE A 45 -10.63 -4.89 4.89
CA ILE A 45 -10.20 -4.89 3.51
C ILE A 45 -8.77 -4.33 3.41
N LEU A 46 -8.50 -3.29 4.17
CA LEU A 46 -7.16 -2.70 4.18
C LEU A 46 -6.13 -3.67 4.76
N ASP A 47 -6.53 -4.46 5.75
CA ASP A 47 -5.64 -5.51 6.27
C ASP A 47 -5.32 -6.52 5.18
N MET A 48 -6.31 -6.89 4.39
CA MET A 48 -6.07 -7.85 3.32
C MET A 48 -5.15 -7.24 2.27
N ALA A 49 -5.32 -5.96 1.98
CA ALA A 49 -4.44 -5.28 1.04
C ALA A 49 -3.01 -5.26 1.57
N GLN A 50 -2.84 -5.00 2.86
CA GLN A 50 -1.53 -5.00 3.46
C GLN A 50 -0.88 -6.39 3.34
N LEU A 51 -1.66 -7.40 3.60
CA LEU A 51 -1.16 -8.76 3.54
C LEU A 51 -0.65 -9.09 2.13
N GLU A 52 -1.41 -8.69 1.14
CA GLU A 52 -1.00 -8.92 -0.23
C GLU A 52 0.27 -8.15 -0.56
N ALA A 53 0.36 -6.90 -0.10
CA ALA A 53 1.54 -6.10 -0.35
C ALA A 53 2.76 -6.73 0.32
N ASP A 54 2.58 -7.26 1.53
CA ASP A 54 3.67 -7.93 2.22
C ASP A 54 4.14 -9.15 1.45
N GLN A 55 3.22 -9.89 0.86
CA GLN A 55 3.58 -11.06 0.08
C GLN A 55 4.44 -10.67 -1.11
N VAL A 56 4.03 -9.61 -1.80
CA VAL A 56 4.77 -9.15 -2.96
C VAL A 56 6.18 -8.73 -2.56
N SER A 57 6.29 -8.02 -1.45
CA SER A 57 7.58 -7.47 -1.07
C SER A 57 8.55 -8.57 -0.59
N LYS A 58 8.04 -9.73 -0.30
CA LYS A 58 8.91 -10.82 0.11
C LYS A 58 9.46 -11.61 -1.05
N GLU A 59 8.95 -11.38 -2.21
CA GLU A 59 9.42 -12.08 -3.38
C GLU A 59 10.55 -11.35 -4.04
#